data_0cbaf461f1b6c1cdae9d88333f36de4b
#
_entry.id   0cbaf461f1b6c1cdae9d88333f36de4b
#
_cell.length_a   1.000
_cell.length_b   1.000
_cell.length_c   1.000
_cell.angle_alpha   90.00
_cell.angle_beta   90.00
_cell.angle_gamma   90.00
#
_symmetry.space_group_name_H-M   'P 1'
#
loop_
_entity.id
_entity.type
_entity.pdbx_description
1 polymer ?
#
loop_
_entity_poly.entity_id
_entity_poly.type
_entity_poly.pdbx_seq_one_letter_code
_entity_poly.pdbx_strand_id
1 'polypeptide(L)'
;MNKELFKNFDPVSEAQWKQKIQFDLKGAEYNDTLITATRERINIKPFYHRDSAPVLHIPNRSSQTNDWYISQRIYAGNAVAANKKALDILHRGGEGLLLNIPNKEVDPAILLKNLPKVGIQIHTQFFDIDYLKSIYKIAPHAYVHIDIIHQLTSEGNWFKNKDQDYKNFDSFITDFNGYFSNITVNTTAYQQSGATITQELAYFTAHLN
;
A
#
# COMPACT_ATOMS: atom_id res chain seq x y z
N MET A 1 -20.35 -25.08 -9.22
CA MET A 1 -21.42 -24.14 -9.62
C MET A 1 -22.59 -24.97 -10.07
N ASN A 2 -23.74 -24.84 -9.43
CA ASN A 2 -24.89 -25.70 -9.67
C ASN A 2 -25.45 -25.39 -11.07
N LYS A 3 -25.30 -26.30 -12.03
CA LYS A 3 -25.76 -26.14 -13.42
C LYS A 3 -27.28 -25.89 -13.55
N GLU A 4 -28.05 -26.16 -12.51
CA GLU A 4 -29.51 -25.99 -12.52
C GLU A 4 -29.94 -24.53 -12.28
N LEU A 5 -29.13 -23.69 -11.67
CA LEU A 5 -29.51 -22.32 -11.32
C LEU A 5 -29.75 -21.40 -12.52
N PHE A 6 -29.15 -21.69 -13.67
CA PHE A 6 -29.26 -20.91 -14.90
C PHE A 6 -29.87 -21.66 -16.09
N LYS A 7 -30.52 -22.81 -15.81
CA LYS A 7 -31.09 -23.71 -16.86
C LYS A 7 -32.11 -23.03 -17.78
N ASN A 8 -32.79 -22.00 -17.29
CA ASN A 8 -33.83 -21.29 -18.02
C ASN A 8 -33.30 -20.06 -18.79
N PHE A 9 -32.01 -19.83 -18.81
CA PHE A 9 -31.38 -18.73 -19.53
C PHE A 9 -30.57 -19.29 -20.69
N ASP A 10 -30.90 -18.89 -21.91
CA ASP A 10 -30.12 -19.25 -23.07
C ASP A 10 -28.74 -18.57 -23.04
N PRO A 11 -27.68 -19.27 -23.48
CA PRO A 11 -26.38 -18.67 -23.60
C PRO A 11 -26.38 -17.56 -24.65
N VAL A 12 -25.86 -16.39 -24.31
CA VAL A 12 -25.75 -15.23 -25.19
C VAL A 12 -24.28 -15.07 -25.60
N SER A 13 -24.02 -14.92 -26.91
CA SER A 13 -22.67 -14.66 -27.42
C SER A 13 -22.25 -13.21 -27.26
N GLU A 14 -20.92 -12.95 -27.34
CA GLU A 14 -20.36 -11.58 -27.32
C GLU A 14 -21.00 -10.71 -28.44
N ALA A 15 -21.18 -11.26 -29.63
CA ALA A 15 -21.73 -10.57 -30.76
C ALA A 15 -23.20 -10.13 -30.51
N GLN A 16 -24.04 -11.03 -29.98
CA GLN A 16 -25.43 -10.72 -29.63
C GLN A 16 -25.50 -9.63 -28.54
N TRP A 17 -24.63 -9.71 -27.52
CA TRP A 17 -24.58 -8.70 -26.48
C TRP A 17 -24.19 -7.34 -27.06
N LYS A 18 -23.13 -7.29 -27.89
CA LYS A 18 -22.71 -6.07 -28.56
C LYS A 18 -23.78 -5.45 -29.45
N GLN A 19 -24.50 -6.28 -30.23
CA GLN A 19 -25.62 -5.83 -31.05
C GLN A 19 -26.73 -5.21 -30.21
N LYS A 20 -27.08 -5.82 -29.09
CA LYS A 20 -28.07 -5.25 -28.16
C LYS A 20 -27.67 -3.89 -27.65
N ILE A 21 -26.40 -3.73 -27.23
CA ILE A 21 -25.87 -2.44 -26.80
C ILE A 21 -25.94 -1.40 -27.92
N GLN A 22 -25.51 -1.75 -29.13
CA GLN A 22 -25.56 -0.85 -30.28
C GLN A 22 -26.99 -0.41 -30.61
N PHE A 23 -27.94 -1.33 -30.51
CA PHE A 23 -29.36 -1.00 -30.67
C PHE A 23 -29.84 0.00 -29.60
N ASP A 24 -29.45 -0.22 -28.34
CA ASP A 24 -29.87 0.66 -27.23
C ASP A 24 -29.19 2.05 -27.28
N LEU A 25 -28.03 2.17 -27.93
CA LEU A 25 -27.33 3.45 -28.16
C LEU A 25 -28.04 4.37 -29.18
N LYS A 26 -29.06 3.86 -29.91
CA LYS A 26 -29.91 4.67 -30.83
C LYS A 26 -29.10 5.50 -31.83
N GLY A 27 -28.02 4.96 -32.35
CA GLY A 27 -27.17 5.60 -33.36
C GLY A 27 -25.96 6.32 -32.85
N ALA A 28 -25.71 6.37 -31.53
CA ALA A 28 -24.43 6.83 -30.98
C ALA A 28 -23.36 5.78 -31.25
N GLU A 29 -22.14 6.24 -31.56
CA GLU A 29 -21.01 5.37 -31.83
C GLU A 29 -20.55 4.65 -30.55
N TYR A 30 -20.46 3.31 -30.63
CA TYR A 30 -20.09 2.46 -29.50
C TYR A 30 -18.74 2.80 -28.91
N ASN A 31 -17.73 3.01 -29.75
CA ASN A 31 -16.38 3.28 -29.28
C ASN A 31 -16.27 4.63 -28.58
N ASP A 32 -16.93 5.65 -29.11
CA ASP A 32 -16.86 7.00 -28.57
C ASP A 32 -17.66 7.15 -27.26
N THR A 33 -18.71 6.33 -27.12
CA THR A 33 -19.65 6.44 -25.99
C THR A 33 -19.25 5.55 -24.81
N LEU A 34 -18.76 4.33 -25.06
CA LEU A 34 -18.62 3.31 -24.04
C LEU A 34 -17.19 2.81 -23.80
N ILE A 35 -16.25 3.11 -24.70
CA ILE A 35 -14.86 2.74 -24.49
C ILE A 35 -14.15 3.86 -23.76
N THR A 36 -13.57 3.54 -22.61
CA THR A 36 -12.76 4.48 -21.82
C THR A 36 -11.29 4.24 -22.08
N ALA A 37 -10.59 5.20 -22.66
CA ALA A 37 -9.15 5.18 -22.78
C ALA A 37 -8.51 5.64 -21.45
N THR A 38 -7.66 4.79 -20.86
CA THR A 38 -6.89 5.17 -19.66
C THR A 38 -5.67 5.99 -20.04
N ARG A 39 -5.04 6.63 -19.04
CA ARG A 39 -3.77 7.36 -19.23
C ARG A 39 -2.62 6.44 -19.65
N GLU A 40 -2.71 5.14 -19.31
CA GLU A 40 -1.78 4.08 -19.72
C GLU A 40 -2.04 3.59 -21.16
N ARG A 41 -2.95 4.22 -21.91
CA ARG A 41 -3.37 3.85 -23.27
C ARG A 41 -4.00 2.45 -23.35
N ILE A 42 -4.68 2.06 -22.28
CA ILE A 42 -5.49 0.83 -22.25
C ILE A 42 -6.93 1.22 -22.50
N ASN A 43 -7.56 0.58 -23.50
CA ASN A 43 -8.97 0.76 -23.79
C ASN A 43 -9.82 -0.20 -22.97
N ILE A 44 -10.56 0.35 -22.03
CA ILE A 44 -11.50 -0.42 -21.20
C ILE A 44 -12.83 -0.50 -21.93
N LYS A 45 -13.26 -1.73 -22.23
CA LYS A 45 -14.56 -2.00 -22.85
C LYS A 45 -15.67 -2.02 -21.78
N PRO A 46 -16.94 -1.73 -22.15
CA PRO A 46 -18.07 -1.78 -21.22
C PRO A 46 -18.37 -3.18 -20.69
N PHE A 47 -17.96 -4.22 -21.40
CA PHE A 47 -18.04 -5.61 -20.96
C PHE A 47 -16.95 -6.46 -21.59
N TYR A 48 -16.68 -7.60 -20.96
CA TYR A 48 -15.78 -8.65 -21.43
C TYR A 48 -16.53 -9.98 -21.41
N HIS A 49 -16.45 -10.72 -22.51
CA HIS A 49 -17.13 -11.98 -22.65
C HIS A 49 -16.13 -13.15 -22.72
N ARG A 50 -16.60 -14.33 -22.35
CA ARG A 50 -15.80 -15.55 -22.38
C ARG A 50 -15.25 -15.87 -23.78
N ASP A 51 -15.97 -15.52 -24.84
CA ASP A 51 -15.58 -15.82 -26.23
C ASP A 51 -14.32 -15.05 -26.64
N SER A 52 -14.08 -13.87 -26.08
CA SER A 52 -12.93 -13.02 -26.39
C SER A 52 -11.92 -12.89 -25.24
N ALA A 53 -12.21 -13.49 -24.10
CA ALA A 53 -11.30 -13.43 -22.97
C ALA A 53 -10.03 -14.27 -23.24
N PRO A 54 -8.83 -13.72 -23.11
CA PRO A 54 -7.62 -14.51 -23.19
C PRO A 54 -7.63 -15.57 -22.08
N VAL A 55 -7.10 -16.75 -22.38
CA VAL A 55 -6.88 -17.78 -21.36
C VAL A 55 -5.77 -17.24 -20.44
N LEU A 56 -6.17 -16.64 -19.32
CA LEU A 56 -5.23 -16.23 -18.29
C LEU A 56 -4.72 -17.48 -17.57
N HIS A 57 -3.48 -17.84 -17.82
CA HIS A 57 -2.74 -18.72 -16.93
C HIS A 57 -2.49 -17.96 -15.61
N ILE A 58 -3.45 -18.05 -14.71
CA ILE A 58 -3.22 -17.61 -13.34
C ILE A 58 -2.30 -18.68 -12.73
N PRO A 59 -1.05 -18.35 -12.40
CA PRO A 59 -0.17 -19.32 -11.75
C PRO A 59 -0.87 -19.77 -10.46
N ASN A 60 -1.01 -21.09 -10.30
CA ASN A 60 -1.49 -21.65 -9.04
C ASN A 60 -0.58 -21.10 -7.94
N ARG A 61 -1.13 -20.32 -7.02
CA ARG A 61 -0.41 -19.97 -5.80
C ARG A 61 -0.12 -21.29 -5.09
N SER A 62 1.16 -21.64 -5.03
CA SER A 62 1.63 -22.87 -4.39
C SER A 62 1.48 -22.84 -2.86
N SER A 63 1.18 -21.68 -2.26
CA SER A 63 0.93 -21.57 -0.84
C SER A 63 -0.54 -21.84 -0.53
N GLN A 64 -0.81 -22.91 0.18
CA GLN A 64 -2.14 -23.23 0.73
C GLN A 64 -2.49 -22.35 1.94
N THR A 65 -1.57 -21.50 2.40
CA THR A 65 -1.73 -20.58 3.52
C THR A 65 -1.77 -19.14 3.02
N ASN A 66 -2.75 -18.40 3.49
CA ASN A 66 -2.78 -16.93 3.29
C ASN A 66 -1.87 -16.30 4.35
N ASP A 67 -0.60 -16.07 4.00
CA ASP A 67 0.41 -15.50 4.90
C ASP A 67 0.30 -13.96 4.94
N TRP A 68 -0.88 -13.46 5.18
CA TRP A 68 -1.13 -12.03 5.40
C TRP A 68 -1.48 -11.78 6.86
N TYR A 69 -1.24 -10.56 7.34
CA TYR A 69 -1.60 -10.13 8.68
C TYR A 69 -2.71 -9.08 8.62
N ILE A 70 -3.70 -9.19 9.52
CA ILE A 70 -4.69 -8.14 9.74
C ILE A 70 -4.03 -7.05 10.55
N SER A 71 -3.61 -5.96 9.87
CA SER A 71 -2.88 -4.86 10.47
C SER A 71 -3.74 -3.61 10.57
N GLN A 72 -3.70 -2.93 11.73
CA GLN A 72 -4.47 -1.72 11.98
C GLN A 72 -3.54 -0.51 12.13
N ARG A 73 -3.89 0.59 11.44
CA ARG A 73 -3.21 1.87 11.60
C ARG A 73 -3.69 2.61 12.84
N ILE A 74 -2.75 3.15 13.62
CA ILE A 74 -3.00 3.96 14.81
C ILE A 74 -2.19 5.26 14.70
N TYR A 75 -2.86 6.40 14.83
CA TYR A 75 -2.18 7.69 15.05
C TYR A 75 -1.77 7.78 16.51
N ALA A 76 -0.47 7.89 16.76
CA ALA A 76 0.14 7.83 18.08
C ALA A 76 0.51 9.23 18.62
N GLY A 77 -0.39 10.20 18.52
CA GLY A 77 -0.17 11.55 19.08
C GLY A 77 -0.16 11.59 20.61
N ASN A 78 -0.73 10.57 21.27
CA ASN A 78 -0.63 10.36 22.71
C ASN A 78 -0.24 8.90 22.96
N ALA A 79 0.93 8.68 23.58
CA ALA A 79 1.51 7.35 23.77
C ALA A 79 0.61 6.41 24.60
N VAL A 80 -0.01 6.91 25.69
CA VAL A 80 -0.88 6.11 26.56
C VAL A 80 -2.17 5.68 25.84
N ALA A 81 -2.82 6.61 25.17
CA ALA A 81 -4.05 6.33 24.43
C ALA A 81 -3.80 5.39 23.24
N ALA A 82 -2.69 5.59 22.52
CA ALA A 82 -2.30 4.74 21.41
C ALA A 82 -1.93 3.32 21.85
N ASN A 83 -1.20 3.16 22.95
CA ASN A 83 -0.88 1.86 23.54
C ASN A 83 -2.16 1.11 23.96
N LYS A 84 -3.08 1.78 24.66
CA LYS A 84 -4.37 1.18 25.05
C LYS A 84 -5.15 0.70 23.83
N LYS A 85 -5.21 1.52 22.75
CA LYS A 85 -5.87 1.15 21.51
C LYS A 85 -5.16 -0.02 20.81
N ALA A 86 -3.83 -0.04 20.81
CA ALA A 86 -3.05 -1.13 20.24
C ALA A 86 -3.34 -2.47 20.93
N LEU A 87 -3.34 -2.49 22.26
CA LEU A 87 -3.67 -3.67 23.04
C LEU A 87 -5.13 -4.14 22.80
N ASP A 88 -6.10 -3.23 22.71
CA ASP A 88 -7.50 -3.57 22.41
C ASP A 88 -7.64 -4.20 21.01
N ILE A 89 -6.96 -3.63 20.00
CA ILE A 89 -6.96 -4.18 18.63
C ILE A 89 -6.42 -5.61 18.61
N LEU A 90 -5.27 -5.84 19.24
CA LEU A 90 -4.65 -7.16 19.29
C LEU A 90 -5.52 -8.16 20.07
N HIS A 91 -6.16 -7.73 21.14
CA HIS A 91 -7.10 -8.56 21.89
C HIS A 91 -8.34 -8.97 21.05
N ARG A 92 -8.75 -8.11 20.11
CA ARG A 92 -9.90 -8.36 19.21
C ARG A 92 -9.54 -9.11 17.92
N GLY A 93 -8.32 -9.63 17.81
CA GLY A 93 -7.90 -10.45 16.68
C GLY A 93 -7.10 -9.71 15.61
N GLY A 94 -6.64 -8.48 15.89
CA GLY A 94 -5.60 -7.84 15.08
C GLY A 94 -4.29 -8.61 15.21
N GLU A 95 -3.52 -8.71 14.11
CA GLU A 95 -2.28 -9.48 14.04
C GLU A 95 -1.06 -8.61 13.82
N GLY A 96 -1.30 -7.33 13.49
CA GLY A 96 -0.26 -6.35 13.25
C GLY A 96 -0.72 -4.92 13.54
N LEU A 97 0.25 -4.03 13.71
CA LEU A 97 0.04 -2.62 13.99
C LEU A 97 0.88 -1.76 13.05
N LEU A 98 0.29 -0.66 12.56
CA LEU A 98 1.02 0.42 11.92
C LEU A 98 0.88 1.68 12.77
N LEU A 99 1.95 2.06 13.46
CA LEU A 99 1.99 3.19 14.38
C LEU A 99 2.50 4.43 13.64
N ASN A 100 1.67 5.46 13.53
CA ASN A 100 2.08 6.76 12.97
C ASN A 100 2.43 7.72 14.13
N ILE A 101 3.72 8.04 14.26
CA ILE A 101 4.27 8.85 15.35
C ILE A 101 4.55 10.26 14.82
N PRO A 102 3.81 11.28 15.27
CA PRO A 102 3.90 12.63 14.69
C PRO A 102 5.12 13.43 15.18
N ASN A 103 5.61 13.20 16.38
CA ASN A 103 6.71 13.95 16.98
C ASN A 103 7.46 13.14 18.06
N LYS A 104 8.59 13.66 18.52
CA LYS A 104 9.48 13.01 19.51
C LYS A 104 8.96 13.03 20.96
N GLU A 105 7.88 13.74 21.23
CA GLU A 105 7.26 13.80 22.57
C GLU A 105 6.55 12.49 22.92
N VAL A 106 6.28 11.68 21.90
CA VAL A 106 5.68 10.36 22.07
C VAL A 106 6.76 9.40 22.62
N ASP A 107 6.67 9.04 23.87
CA ASP A 107 7.60 8.12 24.51
C ASP A 107 7.41 6.68 23.99
N PRO A 108 8.44 6.09 23.32
CA PRO A 108 8.38 4.71 22.83
C PRO A 108 8.19 3.68 23.94
N ALA A 109 8.72 3.93 25.15
CA ALA A 109 8.58 2.99 26.26
C ALA A 109 7.13 2.89 26.75
N ILE A 110 6.38 3.97 26.66
CA ILE A 110 4.95 3.99 26.97
C ILE A 110 4.15 3.40 25.79
N LEU A 111 4.46 3.85 24.57
CA LEU A 111 3.72 3.45 23.37
C LEU A 111 3.79 1.92 23.14
N LEU A 112 4.95 1.32 23.31
CA LEU A 112 5.19 -0.10 23.03
C LEU A 112 5.05 -1.00 24.27
N LYS A 113 4.62 -0.45 25.40
CA LYS A 113 4.51 -1.17 26.67
C LYS A 113 3.56 -2.38 26.55
N ASN A 114 4.07 -3.55 26.94
CA ASN A 114 3.30 -4.80 26.98
C ASN A 114 2.70 -5.24 25.63
N LEU A 115 3.17 -4.70 24.51
CA LEU A 115 2.76 -5.22 23.20
C LEU A 115 3.39 -6.61 23.00
N PRO A 116 2.62 -7.60 22.56
CA PRO A 116 3.17 -8.90 22.21
C PRO A 116 4.07 -8.79 20.95
N LYS A 117 4.86 -9.84 20.70
CA LYS A 117 5.68 -9.91 19.49
C LYS A 117 4.80 -10.19 18.27
N VAL A 118 4.29 -9.11 17.68
CA VAL A 118 3.47 -9.10 16.45
C VAL A 118 4.15 -8.28 15.37
N GLY A 119 3.58 -8.24 14.16
CA GLY A 119 4.04 -7.36 13.10
C GLY A 119 3.83 -5.89 13.48
N ILE A 120 4.90 -5.18 13.88
CA ILE A 120 4.84 -3.75 14.20
C ILE A 120 5.52 -2.98 13.09
N GLN A 121 4.78 -2.08 12.45
CA GLN A 121 5.29 -1.12 11.49
C GLN A 121 5.20 0.27 12.11
N ILE A 122 6.26 1.06 11.97
CA ILE A 122 6.37 2.40 12.55
C ILE A 122 6.66 3.39 11.44
N HIS A 123 5.83 4.41 11.35
CA HIS A 123 6.01 5.56 10.47
C HIS A 123 6.17 6.82 11.34
N THR A 124 7.31 7.50 11.22
CA THR A 124 7.57 8.75 11.93
C THR A 124 7.46 9.93 10.97
N GLN A 125 6.88 11.04 11.42
CA GLN A 125 6.85 12.32 10.67
C GLN A 125 8.11 13.15 10.91
N PHE A 126 9.15 12.54 11.47
CA PHE A 126 10.46 13.14 11.74
C PHE A 126 11.52 12.06 11.59
N PHE A 127 12.79 12.48 11.40
CA PHE A 127 13.90 11.58 11.28
C PHE A 127 14.94 11.86 12.36
N ASP A 128 15.03 10.98 13.36
CA ASP A 128 15.94 11.08 14.49
C ASP A 128 16.48 9.71 14.88
N ILE A 129 17.78 9.53 14.73
CA ILE A 129 18.48 8.25 14.95
C ILE A 129 18.39 7.79 16.40
N ASP A 130 18.53 8.69 17.37
CA ASP A 130 18.50 8.32 18.78
C ASP A 130 17.10 7.89 19.21
N TYR A 131 16.06 8.55 18.68
CA TYR A 131 14.70 8.13 18.88
C TYR A 131 14.45 6.72 18.29
N LEU A 132 14.93 6.46 17.09
CA LEU A 132 14.83 5.14 16.48
C LEU A 132 15.59 4.07 17.28
N LYS A 133 16.78 4.38 17.79
CA LYS A 133 17.51 3.49 18.70
C LYS A 133 16.70 3.13 19.94
N SER A 134 15.95 4.08 20.49
CA SER A 134 15.07 3.82 21.64
C SER A 134 13.93 2.86 21.31
N ILE A 135 13.35 2.94 20.12
CA ILE A 135 12.34 1.99 19.61
C ILE A 135 12.93 0.58 19.53
N TYR A 136 14.14 0.45 18.93
CA TYR A 136 14.74 -0.87 18.74
C TYR A 136 15.17 -1.58 20.01
N LYS A 137 15.54 -0.83 21.04
CA LYS A 137 15.81 -1.42 22.35
C LYS A 137 14.57 -2.14 22.92
N ILE A 138 13.37 -1.67 22.57
CA ILE A 138 12.10 -2.19 23.09
C ILE A 138 11.50 -3.22 22.13
N ALA A 139 11.49 -2.90 20.85
CA ALA A 139 10.87 -3.72 19.79
C ALA A 139 11.86 -3.92 18.61
N PRO A 140 12.89 -4.79 18.78
CA PRO A 140 13.91 -5.01 17.74
C PRO A 140 13.33 -5.67 16.46
N HIS A 141 12.10 -6.15 16.52
CA HIS A 141 11.39 -6.76 15.39
C HIS A 141 10.44 -5.76 14.67
N ALA A 142 10.39 -4.51 15.12
CA ALA A 142 9.59 -3.48 14.46
C ALA A 142 10.23 -3.05 13.14
N TYR A 143 9.40 -2.81 12.13
CA TYR A 143 9.81 -2.21 10.85
C TYR A 143 9.59 -0.71 10.91
N VAL A 144 10.64 0.08 10.64
CA VAL A 144 10.52 1.54 10.60
C VAL A 144 10.59 2.01 9.16
N HIS A 145 9.61 2.81 8.77
CA HIS A 145 9.48 3.39 7.44
C HIS A 145 10.09 4.80 7.44
N ILE A 146 11.25 4.95 6.79
CA ILE A 146 11.89 6.24 6.53
C ILE A 146 12.10 6.38 5.03
N ASP A 147 11.61 7.47 4.46
CA ASP A 147 11.82 7.84 3.06
C ASP A 147 12.08 9.35 2.99
N ILE A 148 13.36 9.72 2.84
CA ILE A 148 13.80 11.12 2.80
C ILE A 148 13.38 11.83 1.50
N ILE A 149 13.24 11.07 0.41
CA ILE A 149 12.79 11.62 -0.87
C ILE A 149 11.27 11.82 -0.87
N HIS A 150 10.52 10.88 -0.29
CA HIS A 150 9.09 11.08 -0.08
C HIS A 150 8.81 12.31 0.78
N GLN A 151 9.58 12.52 1.87
CA GLN A 151 9.48 13.73 2.69
C GLN A 151 9.65 14.99 1.84
N LEU A 152 10.70 15.04 1.02
CA LEU A 152 10.96 16.18 0.13
C LEU A 152 9.83 16.39 -0.88
N THR A 153 9.32 15.32 -1.48
CA THR A 153 8.33 15.42 -2.58
C THR A 153 6.92 15.67 -2.08
N SER A 154 6.57 15.21 -0.88
CA SER A 154 5.24 15.42 -0.30
C SER A 154 5.10 16.74 0.47
N GLU A 155 6.16 17.15 1.18
CA GLU A 155 6.13 18.33 2.05
C GLU A 155 6.88 19.53 1.46
N GLY A 156 7.63 19.35 0.35
CA GLY A 156 8.44 20.37 -0.28
C GLY A 156 9.73 20.70 0.49
N ASN A 157 10.01 20.04 1.59
CA ASN A 157 11.16 20.27 2.47
C ASN A 157 11.77 18.97 2.97
N TRP A 158 13.09 18.99 3.17
CA TRP A 158 13.81 17.94 3.89
C TRP A 158 13.40 17.91 5.37
N PHE A 159 13.64 16.80 6.09
CA PHE A 159 13.47 16.77 7.56
C PHE A 159 14.32 17.83 8.25
N LYS A 160 15.58 18.01 7.81
CA LYS A 160 16.47 19.11 8.21
C LYS A 160 17.03 19.85 7.01
N ASN A 161 17.86 19.19 6.22
CA ASN A 161 18.46 19.63 4.97
C ASN A 161 19.02 18.39 4.26
N LYS A 162 19.34 18.51 2.96
CA LYS A 162 19.82 17.42 2.13
C LYS A 162 20.98 16.64 2.77
N ASP A 163 22.06 17.35 3.11
CA ASP A 163 23.29 16.71 3.56
C ASP A 163 23.12 15.98 4.90
N GLN A 164 22.36 16.56 5.82
CA GLN A 164 22.10 15.97 7.11
C GLN A 164 21.16 14.76 7.00
N ASP A 165 20.16 14.83 6.15
CA ASP A 165 19.18 13.74 5.96
C ASP A 165 19.85 12.54 5.28
N TYR A 166 20.71 12.75 4.27
CA TYR A 166 21.51 11.67 3.69
C TYR A 166 22.49 11.07 4.70
N LYS A 167 23.20 11.90 5.48
CA LYS A 167 24.10 11.42 6.54
C LYS A 167 23.34 10.59 7.59
N ASN A 168 22.17 11.05 8.00
CA ASN A 168 21.34 10.30 8.94
C ASN A 168 20.84 8.99 8.30
N PHE A 169 20.52 9.00 7.01
CA PHE A 169 20.07 7.81 6.28
C PHE A 169 21.18 6.77 6.15
N ASP A 170 22.42 7.19 5.86
CA ASP A 170 23.59 6.30 5.86
C ASP A 170 23.83 5.67 7.24
N SER A 171 23.73 6.48 8.30
CA SER A 171 23.83 5.98 9.68
C SER A 171 22.70 5.01 10.00
N PHE A 172 21.49 5.31 9.54
CA PHE A 172 20.32 4.45 9.70
C PHE A 172 20.55 3.08 9.05
N ILE A 173 20.98 3.04 7.79
CA ILE A 173 21.26 1.80 7.09
C ILE A 173 22.40 1.01 7.78
N THR A 174 23.44 1.70 8.22
CA THR A 174 24.63 1.07 8.82
C THR A 174 24.36 0.55 10.23
N ASP A 175 23.81 1.37 11.10
CA ASP A 175 23.58 1.06 12.52
C ASP A 175 22.48 0.01 12.72
N PHE A 176 21.55 -0.09 11.77
CA PHE A 176 20.41 -0.99 11.85
C PHE A 176 20.46 -2.12 10.81
N ASN A 177 21.63 -2.33 10.19
CA ASN A 177 21.86 -3.45 9.27
C ASN A 177 21.64 -4.78 9.99
N GLY A 178 20.68 -5.57 9.52
CA GLY A 178 20.24 -6.81 10.15
C GLY A 178 18.95 -6.71 10.99
N TYR A 179 18.55 -5.51 11.39
CA TYR A 179 17.20 -5.25 11.96
C TYR A 179 16.20 -4.81 10.89
N PHE A 180 16.72 -4.28 9.77
CA PHE A 180 15.91 -3.83 8.63
C PHE A 180 16.31 -4.54 7.36
N SER A 181 15.44 -5.30 6.85
CA SER A 181 15.55 -5.76 5.47
C SER A 181 14.91 -4.78 4.47
N ASN A 182 14.38 -3.64 4.93
CA ASN A 182 13.42 -2.89 4.12
C ASN A 182 13.74 -1.40 4.07
N ILE A 183 14.37 -0.97 2.99
CA ILE A 183 14.28 0.41 2.53
C ILE A 183 12.84 0.61 2.05
N THR A 184 12.17 1.62 2.56
CA THR A 184 10.81 1.97 2.13
C THR A 184 10.88 3.07 1.09
N VAL A 185 10.23 2.84 -0.05
CA VAL A 185 9.95 3.87 -1.04
C VAL A 185 8.45 4.11 -1.07
N ASN A 186 8.03 5.30 -0.70
CA ASN A 186 6.62 5.68 -0.67
C ASN A 186 6.26 6.51 -1.91
N THR A 187 5.54 5.89 -2.84
CA THR A 187 5.12 6.52 -4.09
C THR A 187 3.73 7.16 -4.03
N THR A 188 3.07 7.14 -2.88
CA THR A 188 1.67 7.59 -2.71
C THR A 188 1.47 9.05 -3.17
N ALA A 189 2.43 9.95 -2.91
CA ALA A 189 2.33 11.35 -3.31
C ALA A 189 2.25 11.51 -4.84
N TYR A 190 2.98 10.70 -5.59
CA TYR A 190 2.96 10.72 -7.06
C TYR A 190 1.62 10.23 -7.60
N GLN A 191 1.11 9.12 -7.09
CA GLN A 191 -0.19 8.59 -7.46
C GLN A 191 -1.32 9.57 -7.16
N GLN A 192 -1.33 10.17 -5.98
CA GLN A 192 -2.33 11.17 -5.58
C GLN A 192 -2.26 12.45 -6.43
N SER A 193 -1.07 12.78 -6.96
CA SER A 193 -0.87 13.89 -7.89
C SER A 193 -1.25 13.53 -9.35
N GLY A 194 -1.74 12.32 -9.58
CA GLY A 194 -2.23 11.85 -10.87
C GLY A 194 -1.17 11.24 -11.77
N ALA A 195 -0.06 10.76 -11.22
CA ALA A 195 0.90 9.96 -11.97
C ALA A 195 0.26 8.66 -12.50
N THR A 196 0.68 8.25 -13.68
CA THR A 196 0.34 6.93 -14.22
C THR A 196 1.14 5.86 -13.49
N ILE A 197 0.72 4.60 -13.57
CA ILE A 197 1.45 3.46 -13.01
C ILE A 197 2.90 3.42 -13.54
N THR A 198 3.11 3.70 -14.82
CA THR A 198 4.45 3.76 -15.42
C THR A 198 5.31 4.87 -14.81
N GLN A 199 4.75 6.05 -14.58
CA GLN A 199 5.43 7.15 -13.92
C GLN A 199 5.75 6.82 -12.46
N GLU A 200 4.80 6.24 -11.74
CA GLU A 200 5.00 5.81 -10.35
C GLU A 200 6.14 4.78 -10.22
N LEU A 201 6.19 3.79 -11.12
CA LEU A 201 7.28 2.82 -11.18
C LEU A 201 8.63 3.46 -11.55
N ALA A 202 8.63 4.47 -12.43
CA ALA A 202 9.84 5.21 -12.76
C ALA A 202 10.38 5.99 -11.56
N TYR A 203 9.53 6.64 -10.78
CA TYR A 203 9.92 7.29 -9.53
C TYR A 203 10.42 6.28 -8.49
N PHE A 204 9.73 5.15 -8.34
CA PHE A 204 10.19 4.07 -7.46
C PHE A 204 11.62 3.62 -7.78
N THR A 205 11.90 3.35 -9.06
CA THR A 205 13.24 2.93 -9.48
C THR A 205 14.28 4.02 -9.31
N ALA A 206 13.93 5.30 -9.52
CA ALA A 206 14.82 6.42 -9.30
C ALA A 206 15.18 6.63 -7.81
N HIS A 207 14.29 6.31 -6.90
CA HIS A 207 14.54 6.38 -5.45
C HIS A 207 15.50 5.28 -4.96
N LEU A 208 15.63 4.17 -5.68
CA LEU A 208 16.52 3.07 -5.32
C LEU A 208 17.97 3.27 -5.79
N ASN A 209 18.23 4.23 -6.68
CA ASN A 209 19.54 4.58 -7.22
C ASN A 209 20.16 5.77 -6.49
#